data_a0fea6d1eeb5bac49bcb903f206218a6
#
_entry.id   a0fea6d1eeb5bac49bcb903f206218a6
#
_cell.length_a   1.000
_cell.length_b   1.000
_cell.length_c   1.000
_cell.angle_alpha   90.00
_cell.angle_beta   90.00
_cell.angle_gamma   90.00
#
_symmetry.space_group_name_H-M   'P 1'
#
loop_
_entity.id
_entity.type
_entity.pdbx_description
1 polymer ?
#
loop_
_entity_poly.entity_id
_entity_poly.type
_entity_poly.pdbx_seq_one_letter_code
_entity_poly.pdbx_strand_id
1 'polypeptide(L)'
;KDFYIEQKEMFKRRHGEALINNFNVDNKNDANKIRTLLEKDAGNKKRNKLFEKYGVNAISVEEDQLRPAINKAVFGGRKRNYIGPIKSGDSYAVIEVIKRFPKGTYRSLDDVYDHIYLVIQKRKSVIQSAAIIDSLKQKYLFELNVGGL
;
A
#
# COMPACT_ATOMS: atom_id res chain seq x y z
N LYS A 1 -18.53 -6.23 -4.82
CA LYS A 1 -18.07 -7.59 -5.20
C LYS A 1 -18.04 -7.74 -6.71
N ASP A 2 -19.10 -7.37 -7.41
CA ASP A 2 -19.23 -7.48 -8.87
C ASP A 2 -18.14 -6.67 -9.60
N PHE A 3 -17.91 -5.42 -9.19
CA PHE A 3 -16.83 -4.59 -9.71
C PHE A 3 -15.44 -5.25 -9.62
N TYR A 4 -15.14 -5.96 -8.54
CA TYR A 4 -13.88 -6.68 -8.40
C TYR A 4 -13.76 -7.83 -9.39
N ILE A 5 -14.85 -8.56 -9.61
CA ILE A 5 -14.90 -9.69 -10.54
C ILE A 5 -14.72 -9.19 -11.98
N GLU A 6 -15.48 -8.16 -12.36
CA GLU A 6 -15.45 -7.55 -13.70
C GLU A 6 -14.10 -6.90 -14.03
N GLN A 7 -13.47 -6.28 -13.04
CA GLN A 7 -12.23 -5.53 -13.20
C GLN A 7 -11.02 -6.25 -12.60
N LYS A 8 -11.04 -7.57 -12.49
CA LYS A 8 -10.03 -8.37 -11.78
C LYS A 8 -8.60 -8.10 -12.29
N GLU A 9 -8.42 -7.90 -13.58
CA GLU A 9 -7.10 -7.62 -14.17
C GLU A 9 -6.48 -6.29 -13.67
N MET A 10 -7.29 -5.32 -13.23
CA MET A 10 -6.79 -4.10 -12.62
C MET A 10 -6.06 -4.35 -11.28
N PHE A 11 -6.38 -5.45 -10.61
CA PHE A 11 -5.84 -5.82 -9.30
C PHE A 11 -4.70 -6.83 -9.40
N LYS A 12 -4.20 -7.09 -10.60
CA LYS A 12 -3.03 -7.93 -10.84
C LYS A 12 -1.74 -7.16 -10.50
N ARG A 13 -0.89 -7.77 -9.69
CA ARG A 13 0.39 -7.20 -9.31
C ARG A 13 1.34 -7.15 -10.52
N ARG A 14 1.75 -5.96 -10.88
CA ARG A 14 2.70 -5.73 -12.00
C ARG A 14 4.15 -5.98 -11.59
N HIS A 15 4.45 -5.85 -10.30
CA HIS A 15 5.73 -6.07 -9.66
C HIS A 15 5.58 -7.02 -8.49
N GLY A 16 6.69 -7.52 -7.95
CA GLY A 16 6.68 -8.18 -6.65
C GLY A 16 6.28 -7.18 -5.56
N GLU A 17 5.48 -7.62 -4.58
CA GLU A 17 5.08 -6.81 -3.43
C GLU A 17 5.46 -7.51 -2.14
N ALA A 18 5.72 -6.74 -1.10
CA ALA A 18 5.95 -7.27 0.23
C ALA A 18 5.28 -6.41 1.29
N LEU A 19 4.68 -7.06 2.28
CA LEU A 19 4.24 -6.43 3.52
C LEU A 19 5.40 -6.51 4.51
N ILE A 20 5.89 -5.37 4.96
CA ILE A 20 7.09 -5.28 5.80
C ILE A 20 6.88 -4.36 7.01
N ASN A 21 7.62 -4.64 8.07
CA ASN A 21 7.91 -3.70 9.15
C ASN A 21 9.35 -3.21 8.96
N ASN A 22 9.56 -1.89 8.95
CA ASN A 22 10.89 -1.30 8.75
C ASN A 22 11.30 -0.47 9.97
N PHE A 23 12.36 -0.90 10.64
CA PHE A 23 12.97 -0.21 11.77
C PHE A 23 14.21 0.53 11.30
N ASN A 24 14.23 1.85 11.49
CA ASN A 24 15.40 2.69 11.21
C ASN A 24 16.02 3.14 12.53
N VAL A 25 17.31 2.91 12.69
CA VAL A 25 18.08 3.28 13.90
C VAL A 25 19.45 3.85 13.55
N ASP A 26 19.95 4.74 14.39
CA ASP A 26 21.18 5.49 14.10
C ASP A 26 22.44 4.62 14.24
N ASN A 27 22.42 3.55 15.00
CA ASN A 27 23.60 2.72 15.22
C ASN A 27 23.36 1.23 14.98
N LYS A 28 24.44 0.56 14.58
CA LYS A 28 24.44 -0.86 14.24
C LYS A 28 24.13 -1.76 15.43
N ASN A 29 24.53 -1.37 16.64
CA ASN A 29 24.32 -2.19 17.84
C ASN A 29 22.85 -2.31 18.18
N ASP A 30 22.10 -1.20 18.11
CA ASP A 30 20.66 -1.22 18.34
C ASP A 30 19.92 -1.96 17.22
N ALA A 31 20.37 -1.80 15.96
CA ALA A 31 19.86 -2.59 14.85
C ALA A 31 20.02 -4.11 15.08
N ASN A 32 21.19 -4.55 15.56
CA ASN A 32 21.42 -5.94 15.91
C ASN A 32 20.53 -6.43 17.07
N LYS A 33 20.31 -5.60 18.10
CA LYS A 33 19.40 -5.92 19.21
C LYS A 33 17.96 -6.10 18.70
N ILE A 34 17.49 -5.19 17.85
CA ILE A 34 16.15 -5.27 17.24
C ILE A 34 16.01 -6.57 16.45
N ARG A 35 16.95 -6.85 15.55
CA ARG A 35 16.95 -8.07 14.76
C ARG A 35 16.89 -9.31 15.65
N THR A 36 17.75 -9.38 16.69
CA THR A 36 17.78 -10.52 17.61
C THR A 36 16.44 -10.68 18.36
N LEU A 37 15.80 -9.59 18.77
CA LEU A 37 14.49 -9.62 19.42
C LEU A 37 13.39 -10.14 18.49
N LEU A 38 13.43 -9.74 17.21
CA LEU A 38 12.48 -10.21 16.21
C LEU A 38 12.68 -11.69 15.87
N GLU A 39 13.94 -12.13 15.69
CA GLU A 39 14.28 -13.52 15.35
C GLU A 39 13.96 -14.51 16.49
N LYS A 40 14.15 -14.10 17.75
CA LYS A 40 13.95 -14.97 18.92
C LYS A 40 12.49 -15.07 19.36
N ASP A 41 11.55 -14.47 18.62
CA ASP A 41 10.13 -14.41 19.01
C ASP A 41 9.98 -14.06 20.52
N ALA A 42 10.52 -12.89 20.88
CA ALA A 42 10.68 -12.43 22.27
C ALA A 42 9.35 -12.17 23.02
N GLY A 43 8.29 -12.85 22.60
CA GLY A 43 6.93 -12.74 23.14
C GLY A 43 6.24 -11.42 22.83
N ASN A 44 4.93 -11.45 22.67
CA ASN A 44 4.12 -10.32 22.22
C ASN A 44 4.36 -9.01 23.00
N LYS A 45 4.61 -9.09 24.33
CA LYS A 45 4.81 -7.91 25.17
C LYS A 45 6.09 -7.12 24.85
N LYS A 46 7.21 -7.81 24.61
CA LYS A 46 8.49 -7.17 24.25
C LYS A 46 8.45 -6.65 22.82
N ARG A 47 7.81 -7.40 21.92
CA ARG A 47 7.60 -7.05 20.55
C ARG A 47 6.73 -5.78 20.43
N ASN A 48 5.58 -5.72 21.11
CA ASN A 48 4.69 -4.55 21.09
C ASN A 48 5.41 -3.30 21.59
N LYS A 49 6.16 -3.38 22.70
CA LYS A 49 6.97 -2.25 23.18
C LYS A 49 8.01 -1.77 22.15
N LEU A 50 8.59 -2.70 21.37
CA LEU A 50 9.53 -2.35 20.31
C LEU A 50 8.82 -1.57 19.19
N PHE A 51 7.67 -2.03 18.74
CA PHE A 51 6.87 -1.38 17.69
C PHE A 51 6.41 0.01 18.13
N GLU A 52 5.89 0.13 19.35
CA GLU A 52 5.49 1.42 19.95
C GLU A 52 6.68 2.38 20.04
N LYS A 53 7.82 1.92 20.55
CA LYS A 53 9.03 2.74 20.73
C LYS A 53 9.52 3.35 19.42
N TYR A 54 9.46 2.61 18.32
CA TYR A 54 9.96 3.04 17.00
C TYR A 54 8.85 3.52 16.06
N GLY A 55 7.59 3.51 16.50
CA GLY A 55 6.44 3.93 15.70
C GLY A 55 6.27 3.12 14.41
N VAL A 56 6.62 1.81 14.45
CA VAL A 56 6.64 0.96 13.26
C VAL A 56 5.28 0.33 13.03
N ASN A 57 4.77 0.52 11.83
CA ASN A 57 3.57 -0.15 11.33
C ASN A 57 3.89 -0.91 10.05
N ALA A 58 3.12 -1.95 9.79
CA ALA A 58 3.23 -2.72 8.57
C ALA A 58 2.89 -1.85 7.34
N ILE A 59 3.79 -1.84 6.36
CA ILE A 59 3.62 -1.13 5.09
C ILE A 59 3.77 -2.10 3.92
N SER A 60 2.97 -1.87 2.88
CA SER A 60 3.14 -2.57 1.60
C SER A 60 4.12 -1.81 0.73
N VAL A 61 5.08 -2.52 0.16
CA VAL A 61 6.11 -1.98 -0.73
C VAL A 61 6.18 -2.80 -2.01
N GLU A 62 6.42 -2.13 -3.11
CA GLU A 62 6.65 -2.79 -4.41
C GLU A 62 8.15 -2.96 -4.66
N GLU A 63 8.48 -3.98 -5.45
CA GLU A 63 9.82 -4.17 -5.99
C GLU A 63 10.24 -2.90 -6.74
N ASP A 64 11.50 -2.49 -6.56
CA ASP A 64 12.10 -1.27 -7.11
C ASP A 64 11.69 0.07 -6.46
N GLN A 65 10.77 0.09 -5.50
CA GLN A 65 10.46 1.28 -4.71
C GLN A 65 11.39 1.51 -3.52
N LEU A 66 12.15 0.49 -3.15
CA LEU A 66 13.09 0.53 -2.02
C LEU A 66 14.50 0.92 -2.49
N ARG A 67 15.33 1.43 -1.57
CA ARG A 67 16.77 1.61 -1.85
C ARG A 67 17.38 0.31 -2.33
N PRO A 68 18.35 0.33 -3.29
CA PRO A 68 18.83 -0.89 -3.95
C PRO A 68 19.28 -2.01 -3.02
N ALA A 69 20.00 -1.68 -1.94
CA ALA A 69 20.45 -2.67 -0.96
C ALA A 69 19.29 -3.37 -0.22
N ILE A 70 18.27 -2.59 0.14
CA ILE A 70 17.06 -3.08 0.81
C ILE A 70 16.22 -3.87 -0.19
N ASN A 71 16.01 -3.34 -1.40
CA ASN A 71 15.25 -4.00 -2.46
C ASN A 71 15.82 -5.39 -2.77
N LYS A 72 17.13 -5.49 -2.98
CA LYS A 72 17.81 -6.77 -3.18
C LYS A 72 17.65 -7.73 -1.99
N ALA A 73 17.63 -7.22 -0.78
CA ALA A 73 17.48 -8.04 0.41
C ALA A 73 16.03 -8.53 0.63
N VAL A 74 15.03 -7.73 0.26
CA VAL A 74 13.59 -8.08 0.39
C VAL A 74 13.13 -8.99 -0.74
N PHE A 75 13.48 -8.66 -1.98
CA PHE A 75 12.98 -9.34 -3.19
C PHE A 75 14.00 -10.27 -3.84
N GLY A 76 15.29 -10.16 -3.53
CA GLY A 76 16.34 -11.01 -4.07
C GLY A 76 16.31 -12.46 -3.54
N GLY A 77 17.12 -13.33 -4.14
CA GLY A 77 17.01 -14.79 -4.10
C GLY A 77 16.94 -15.51 -2.74
N ARG A 78 17.43 -14.95 -1.62
CA ARG A 78 17.30 -15.57 -0.30
C ARG A 78 16.12 -14.98 0.46
N LYS A 79 15.00 -15.70 0.52
CA LYS A 79 13.78 -15.30 1.22
C LYS A 79 13.93 -15.41 2.74
N ARG A 80 14.58 -14.44 3.37
CA ARG A 80 14.64 -14.32 4.84
C ARG A 80 13.47 -13.45 5.31
N ASN A 81 12.91 -13.78 6.48
CA ASN A 81 11.86 -12.96 7.09
C ASN A 81 12.45 -11.81 7.90
N TYR A 82 13.64 -11.97 8.43
CA TYR A 82 14.35 -10.93 9.18
C TYR A 82 15.63 -10.54 8.44
N ILE A 83 15.72 -9.28 8.08
CA ILE A 83 16.76 -8.75 7.20
C ILE A 83 17.44 -7.58 7.90
N GLY A 84 18.75 -7.48 7.75
CA GLY A 84 19.54 -6.40 8.32
C GLY A 84 20.49 -6.86 9.43
N PRO A 85 21.22 -5.93 10.07
CA PRO A 85 21.24 -4.49 9.78
C PRO A 85 21.77 -4.17 8.38
N ILE A 86 21.04 -3.34 7.64
CA ILE A 86 21.49 -2.81 6.34
C ILE A 86 21.82 -1.32 6.53
N LYS A 87 23.02 -0.90 6.15
CA LYS A 87 23.37 0.53 6.16
C LYS A 87 22.54 1.29 5.12
N SER A 88 21.91 2.36 5.55
CA SER A 88 20.99 3.17 4.76
C SER A 88 21.24 4.67 5.01
N GLY A 89 22.27 5.22 4.34
CA GLY A 89 22.78 6.56 4.66
C GLY A 89 23.48 6.57 6.02
N ASP A 90 23.06 7.45 6.92
CA ASP A 90 23.62 7.58 8.28
C ASP A 90 22.95 6.66 9.29
N SER A 91 21.96 5.88 8.87
CA SER A 91 21.16 4.96 9.70
C SER A 91 21.32 3.51 9.29
N TYR A 92 20.75 2.62 10.10
CA TYR A 92 20.67 1.18 9.83
C TYR A 92 19.21 0.74 9.78
N ALA A 93 18.85 0.02 8.72
CA ALA A 93 17.54 -0.56 8.57
C ALA A 93 17.52 -2.02 9.03
N VAL A 94 16.50 -2.38 9.81
CA VAL A 94 16.14 -3.77 10.12
C VAL A 94 14.73 -3.99 9.63
N ILE A 95 14.53 -5.01 8.82
CA ILE A 95 13.26 -5.27 8.15
C ILE A 95 12.76 -6.65 8.57
N GLU A 96 11.52 -6.67 8.99
CA GLU A 96 10.74 -7.89 9.10
C GLU A 96 9.83 -8.00 7.90
N VAL A 97 9.94 -9.09 7.15
CA VAL A 97 9.06 -9.38 6.04
C VAL A 97 7.93 -10.28 6.53
N ILE A 98 6.73 -9.70 6.61
CA ILE A 98 5.53 -10.40 7.06
C ILE A 98 5.02 -11.32 5.95
N LYS A 99 4.93 -10.79 4.72
CA LYS A 99 4.42 -11.54 3.58
C LYS A 99 5.02 -11.03 2.28
N ARG A 100 5.23 -11.92 1.34
CA ARG A 100 5.64 -11.59 -0.04
C ARG A 100 4.57 -12.04 -1.00
N PHE A 101 4.31 -11.22 -2.00
CA PHE A 101 3.35 -11.47 -3.06
C PHE A 101 4.10 -11.47 -4.40
N PRO A 102 4.16 -12.59 -5.12
CA PRO A 102 4.82 -12.64 -6.41
C PRO A 102 4.14 -11.75 -7.45
N LYS A 103 4.92 -11.23 -8.38
CA LYS A 103 4.42 -10.61 -9.61
C LYS A 103 3.42 -11.53 -10.31
N GLY A 104 2.36 -10.96 -10.88
CA GLY A 104 1.31 -11.69 -11.60
C GLY A 104 0.20 -12.27 -10.70
N THR A 105 0.35 -12.23 -9.38
CA THR A 105 -0.74 -12.59 -8.45
C THR A 105 -1.76 -11.45 -8.33
N TYR A 106 -2.97 -11.78 -7.87
CA TYR A 106 -4.03 -10.79 -7.67
C TYR A 106 -4.09 -10.34 -6.21
N ARG A 107 -4.35 -9.03 -5.99
CA ARG A 107 -4.71 -8.53 -4.67
C ARG A 107 -6.08 -9.08 -4.30
N SER A 108 -6.28 -9.44 -3.03
CA SER A 108 -7.59 -9.91 -2.55
C SER A 108 -8.63 -8.79 -2.56
N LEU A 109 -9.90 -9.14 -2.52
CA LEU A 109 -10.97 -8.15 -2.41
C LEU A 109 -10.80 -7.27 -1.16
N ASP A 110 -10.39 -7.88 -0.04
CA ASP A 110 -10.17 -7.17 1.22
C ASP A 110 -9.02 -6.16 1.11
N ASP A 111 -7.92 -6.52 0.41
CA ASP A 111 -6.78 -5.62 0.20
C ASP A 111 -7.13 -4.38 -0.64
N VAL A 112 -8.17 -4.47 -1.48
CA VAL A 112 -8.55 -3.41 -2.44
C VAL A 112 -9.93 -2.82 -2.18
N TYR A 113 -10.59 -3.22 -1.10
CA TYR A 113 -11.97 -2.83 -0.80
C TYR A 113 -12.15 -1.31 -0.75
N ASP A 114 -11.33 -0.62 0.02
CA ASP A 114 -11.40 0.83 0.18
C ASP A 114 -11.12 1.55 -1.14
N HIS A 115 -10.17 1.05 -1.93
CA HIS A 115 -9.90 1.58 -3.27
C HIS A 115 -11.12 1.43 -4.19
N ILE A 116 -11.73 0.26 -4.23
CA ILE A 116 -12.95 0.01 -5.02
C ILE A 116 -14.08 0.93 -4.57
N TYR A 117 -14.27 1.09 -3.26
CA TYR A 117 -15.29 1.97 -2.70
C TYR A 117 -15.09 3.41 -3.20
N LEU A 118 -13.90 3.96 -3.12
CA LEU A 118 -13.58 5.31 -3.60
C LEU A 118 -13.81 5.47 -5.11
N VAL A 119 -13.42 4.47 -5.92
CA VAL A 119 -13.66 4.49 -7.37
C VAL A 119 -15.15 4.52 -7.69
N ILE A 120 -15.94 3.69 -7.02
CA ILE A 120 -17.40 3.64 -7.21
C ILE A 120 -18.04 4.97 -6.81
N GLN A 121 -17.66 5.55 -5.67
CA GLN A 121 -18.17 6.83 -5.21
C GLN A 121 -17.85 7.96 -6.21
N LYS A 122 -16.60 8.00 -6.69
CA LYS A 122 -16.18 8.98 -7.71
C LYS A 122 -16.99 8.84 -9.00
N ARG A 123 -17.22 7.61 -9.48
CA ARG A 123 -18.06 7.37 -10.68
C ARG A 123 -19.49 7.86 -10.48
N LYS A 124 -20.11 7.56 -9.33
CA LYS A 124 -21.46 8.05 -9.00
C LYS A 124 -21.54 9.57 -8.99
N SER A 125 -20.58 10.25 -8.37
CA SER A 125 -20.49 11.72 -8.32
C SER A 125 -20.37 12.32 -9.72
N VAL A 126 -19.53 11.76 -10.60
CA VAL A 126 -19.37 12.23 -11.98
C VAL A 126 -20.68 12.09 -12.77
N ILE A 127 -21.36 10.94 -12.66
CA ILE A 127 -22.62 10.69 -13.36
C ILE A 127 -23.70 11.67 -12.88
N GLN A 128 -23.82 11.89 -11.56
CA GLN A 128 -24.77 12.84 -10.98
C GLN A 128 -24.49 14.27 -11.45
N SER A 129 -23.23 14.70 -11.46
CA SER A 129 -22.85 16.03 -11.94
C SER A 129 -23.16 16.21 -13.43
N ALA A 130 -22.90 15.21 -14.27
CA ALA A 130 -23.24 15.25 -15.69
C ALA A 130 -24.75 15.36 -15.92
N ALA A 131 -25.57 14.60 -15.18
CA ALA A 131 -27.04 14.66 -15.26
C ALA A 131 -27.59 16.05 -14.85
N ILE A 132 -27.01 16.66 -13.81
CA ILE A 132 -27.37 18.02 -13.38
C ILE A 132 -27.03 19.04 -14.49
N ILE A 133 -25.83 18.96 -15.05
CA ILE A 133 -25.39 19.85 -16.14
C ILE A 133 -26.32 19.71 -17.36
N ASP A 134 -26.68 18.48 -17.74
CA ASP A 134 -27.59 18.24 -18.87
C ASP A 134 -28.98 18.80 -18.60
N SER A 135 -29.53 18.62 -17.41
CA SER A 135 -30.84 19.19 -17.06
C SER A 135 -30.83 20.71 -17.07
N LEU A 136 -29.75 21.35 -16.59
CA LEU A 136 -29.58 22.80 -16.64
C LEU A 136 -29.50 23.30 -18.10
N LYS A 137 -28.70 22.64 -18.94
CA LYS A 137 -28.61 22.98 -20.38
C LYS A 137 -29.97 22.92 -21.06
N GLN A 138 -30.73 21.85 -20.84
CA GLN A 138 -32.08 21.71 -21.40
C GLN A 138 -33.01 22.82 -20.93
N LYS A 139 -32.97 23.18 -19.64
CA LYS A 139 -33.77 24.28 -19.08
C LYS A 139 -33.41 25.62 -19.72
N TYR A 140 -32.12 25.95 -19.83
CA TYR A 140 -31.67 27.19 -20.48
C TYR A 140 -32.02 27.25 -21.96
N LEU A 141 -31.88 26.14 -22.70
CA LEU A 141 -32.31 26.08 -24.10
C LEU A 141 -33.83 26.29 -24.27
N PHE A 142 -34.63 25.73 -23.34
CA PHE A 142 -36.07 25.92 -23.32
C PHE A 142 -36.43 27.38 -23.02
N GLU A 143 -35.82 28.02 -22.04
CA GLU A 143 -36.07 29.45 -21.71
C GLU A 143 -35.66 30.39 -22.84
N LEU A 144 -34.57 30.13 -23.57
CA LEU A 144 -34.16 30.91 -24.74
C LEU A 144 -35.13 30.78 -25.89
N ASN A 145 -35.72 29.59 -26.09
CA ASN A 145 -36.70 29.37 -27.19
C ASN A 145 -38.11 29.92 -26.87
N VAL A 146 -38.48 30.05 -25.58
CA VAL A 146 -39.79 30.58 -25.17
C VAL A 146 -39.76 32.11 -24.97
N GLY A 147 -38.59 32.70 -24.69
CA GLY A 147 -38.37 34.14 -24.50
C GLY A 147 -38.20 34.94 -25.80
N GLY A 148 -38.27 34.30 -26.96
CA GLY A 148 -38.10 34.89 -28.29
C GLY A 148 -39.41 35.12 -29.10
N LEU A 149 -40.54 35.27 -28.41
CA LEU A 149 -41.82 35.67 -29.01
C LEU A 149 -42.17 37.08 -28.61
#